data_d18cf81a7674a7d8bada2b3699b7bac9
#
_entry.id   d18cf81a7674a7d8bada2b3699b7bac9
#
_cell.length_a   1.000
_cell.length_b   1.000
_cell.length_c   1.000
_cell.angle_alpha   90.00
_cell.angle_beta   90.00
_cell.angle_gamma   90.00
#
_symmetry.space_group_name_H-M   'P 1'
#
loop_
_entity.id
_entity.type
_entity.pdbx_description
1 polymer ?
#
loop_
_entity_poly.entity_id
_entity_poly.type
_entity_poly.pdbx_seq_one_letter_code
_entity_poly.pdbx_strand_id
1 'polypeptide(L)'
;LGKGKVQKAKAAQEVVKAQVQQSENDFRRQIFTAVGQFNNQKHQCSVSLRAMQIAKERYELMMEKFRSGKASVMELNTAQSENDSAVQKYINDVSNYWKYYYTLRQYTLYDFIKGEDLDVDINEMIEK
;
A
#
# COMPACT_ATOMS: atom_id res chain seq x y z
N LEU A 1 50.06 15.26 22.55
CA LEU A 1 49.08 14.30 23.08
C LEU A 1 47.61 14.73 22.90
N GLY A 2 47.28 16.02 23.00
CA GLY A 2 45.94 16.52 22.85
C GLY A 2 45.43 16.57 21.41
N LYS A 3 46.30 16.87 20.45
CA LYS A 3 45.89 17.03 19.03
C LYS A 3 45.50 15.71 18.37
N GLY A 4 46.21 14.62 18.61
CA GLY A 4 45.91 13.31 18.04
C GLY A 4 44.59 12.71 18.60
N LYS A 5 44.35 12.85 19.89
CA LYS A 5 43.09 12.43 20.54
C LYS A 5 41.90 13.26 20.08
N VAL A 6 42.10 14.58 19.92
CA VAL A 6 41.03 15.49 19.43
C VAL A 6 40.70 15.17 17.99
N GLN A 7 41.67 14.90 17.13
CA GLN A 7 41.44 14.49 15.74
C GLN A 7 40.70 13.17 15.63
N LYS A 8 41.07 12.16 16.45
CA LYS A 8 40.34 10.88 16.50
C LYS A 8 38.92 11.04 16.99
N ALA A 9 38.69 11.87 18.01
CA ALA A 9 37.36 12.15 18.54
C ALA A 9 36.49 12.89 17.51
N LYS A 10 37.06 13.85 16.78
CA LYS A 10 36.37 14.56 15.71
C LYS A 10 36.02 13.61 14.55
N ALA A 11 36.94 12.76 14.12
CA ALA A 11 36.71 11.77 13.07
C ALA A 11 35.64 10.77 13.49
N ALA A 12 35.66 10.26 14.73
CA ALA A 12 34.61 9.39 15.26
C ALA A 12 33.26 10.09 15.32
N GLN A 13 33.22 11.36 15.70
CA GLN A 13 32.00 12.17 15.73
C GLN A 13 31.43 12.39 14.33
N GLU A 14 32.26 12.62 13.32
CA GLU A 14 31.84 12.75 11.93
C GLU A 14 31.28 11.44 11.38
N VAL A 15 31.88 10.29 11.70
CA VAL A 15 31.38 8.97 11.34
C VAL A 15 29.98 8.73 11.95
N VAL A 16 29.81 9.05 13.23
CA VAL A 16 28.51 8.92 13.91
C VAL A 16 27.46 9.82 13.26
N LYS A 17 27.80 11.06 12.96
CA LYS A 17 26.91 11.99 12.25
C LYS A 17 26.52 11.47 10.87
N ALA A 18 27.47 10.92 10.12
CA ALA A 18 27.21 10.32 8.80
C ALA A 18 26.29 9.10 8.91
N GLN A 19 26.48 8.25 9.91
CA GLN A 19 25.61 7.09 10.17
C GLN A 19 24.19 7.50 10.55
N VAL A 20 24.03 8.51 11.40
CA VAL A 20 22.73 9.05 11.79
C VAL A 20 22.02 9.65 10.58
N GLN A 21 22.73 10.41 9.77
CA GLN A 21 22.16 11.01 8.55
C GLN A 21 21.74 9.94 7.55
N GLN A 22 22.51 8.88 7.38
CA GLN A 22 22.18 7.75 6.52
C GLN A 22 20.92 7.02 7.03
N SER A 23 20.84 6.80 8.34
CA SER A 23 19.65 6.19 8.96
C SER A 23 18.40 7.02 8.76
N GLU A 24 18.49 8.34 8.89
CA GLU A 24 17.40 9.27 8.61
C GLU A 24 16.98 9.23 7.14
N ASN A 25 17.93 9.20 6.21
CA ASN A 25 17.65 9.10 4.78
C ASN A 25 16.99 7.77 4.43
N ASP A 26 17.43 6.67 5.02
CA ASP A 26 16.83 5.35 4.82
C ASP A 26 15.42 5.29 5.36
N PHE A 27 15.17 5.89 6.53
CA PHE A 27 13.85 5.98 7.12
C PHE A 27 12.89 6.81 6.26
N ARG A 28 13.34 7.95 5.73
CA ARG A 28 12.56 8.77 4.80
C ARG A 28 12.21 8.00 3.51
N ARG A 29 13.15 7.24 2.97
CA ARG A 29 12.90 6.38 1.81
C ARG A 29 11.87 5.29 2.10
N GLN A 30 11.93 4.67 3.28
CA GLN A 30 10.95 3.67 3.71
C GLN A 30 9.55 4.29 3.80
N ILE A 31 9.41 5.49 4.35
CA ILE A 31 8.15 6.21 4.42
C ILE A 31 7.65 6.55 3.01
N PHE A 32 8.51 7.08 2.16
CA PHE A 32 8.16 7.40 0.78
C PHE A 32 7.64 6.17 0.03
N THR A 33 8.31 5.04 0.18
CA THR A 33 7.90 3.76 -0.40
C THR A 33 6.55 3.30 0.17
N ALA A 34 6.37 3.41 1.48
CA ALA A 34 5.12 3.03 2.16
C ALA A 34 3.93 3.88 1.68
N VAL A 35 4.13 5.19 1.51
CA VAL A 35 3.11 6.11 0.96
C VAL A 35 2.75 5.72 -0.48
N GLY A 36 3.76 5.43 -1.31
CA GLY A 36 3.56 5.00 -2.69
C GLY A 36 2.77 3.69 -2.78
N GLN A 37 3.10 2.72 -1.94
CA GLN A 37 2.40 1.44 -1.84
C GLN A 37 0.95 1.62 -1.39
N PHE A 38 0.72 2.47 -0.40
CA PHE A 38 -0.62 2.79 0.09
C PHE A 38 -1.48 3.42 -1.01
N ASN A 39 -0.96 4.43 -1.71
CA ASN A 39 -1.67 5.10 -2.79
C ASN A 39 -1.96 4.16 -3.96
N ASN A 40 -1.01 3.32 -4.33
CA ASN A 40 -1.19 2.31 -5.36
C ASN A 40 -2.26 1.29 -4.96
N GLN A 41 -2.25 0.83 -3.72
CA GLN A 41 -3.23 -0.13 -3.22
C GLN A 41 -4.64 0.46 -3.15
N LYS A 42 -4.76 1.74 -2.80
CA LYS A 42 -6.03 2.49 -2.86
C LYS A 42 -6.59 2.48 -4.27
N HIS A 43 -5.75 2.70 -5.27
CA HIS A 43 -6.14 2.62 -6.68
C HIS A 43 -6.54 1.20 -7.07
N GLN A 44 -5.80 0.18 -6.65
CA GLN A 44 -6.13 -1.23 -6.89
C GLN A 44 -7.50 -1.60 -6.32
N CYS A 45 -7.87 -1.10 -5.15
CA CYS A 45 -9.20 -1.31 -4.58
C CYS A 45 -10.31 -0.72 -5.46
N SER A 46 -10.10 0.45 -6.03
CA SER A 46 -11.05 1.07 -6.97
C SER A 46 -11.23 0.22 -8.22
N VAL A 47 -10.14 -0.28 -8.78
CA VAL A 47 -10.15 -1.16 -9.96
C VAL A 47 -10.87 -2.47 -9.66
N SER A 48 -10.55 -3.11 -8.53
CA SER A 48 -11.17 -4.37 -8.11
C SER A 48 -12.66 -4.21 -7.81
N LEU A 49 -13.06 -3.10 -7.22
CA LEU A 49 -14.46 -2.79 -6.97
C LEU A 49 -15.24 -2.70 -8.28
N ARG A 50 -14.68 -2.00 -9.27
CA ARG A 50 -15.31 -1.89 -10.59
C ARG A 50 -15.38 -3.22 -11.31
N ALA A 51 -14.31 -4.01 -11.24
CA ALA A 51 -14.28 -5.36 -11.82
C ALA A 51 -15.33 -6.27 -11.17
N MET A 52 -15.50 -6.18 -9.86
CA MET A 52 -16.52 -6.92 -9.11
C MET A 52 -17.93 -6.54 -9.55
N GLN A 53 -18.21 -5.26 -9.73
CA GLN A 53 -19.50 -4.77 -10.22
C GLN A 53 -19.80 -5.30 -11.63
N ILE A 54 -18.83 -5.27 -12.53
CA ILE A 54 -18.95 -5.79 -13.89
C ILE A 54 -19.20 -7.30 -13.90
N ALA A 55 -18.46 -8.04 -13.10
CA ALA A 55 -18.62 -9.49 -13.00
C ALA A 55 -20.00 -9.89 -12.48
N LYS A 56 -20.51 -9.13 -11.51
CA LYS A 56 -21.87 -9.30 -11.00
C LYS A 56 -22.92 -9.05 -12.07
N GLU A 57 -22.81 -7.96 -12.81
CA GLU A 57 -23.71 -7.63 -13.91
C GLU A 57 -23.69 -8.73 -15.00
N ARG A 58 -22.52 -9.24 -15.34
CA ARG A 58 -22.37 -10.37 -16.29
C ARG A 58 -23.05 -11.64 -15.79
N TYR A 59 -22.88 -11.95 -14.51
CA TYR A 59 -23.54 -13.11 -13.91
C TYR A 59 -25.06 -12.98 -13.94
N GLU A 60 -25.59 -11.83 -13.57
CA GLU A 60 -27.04 -11.55 -13.59
C GLU A 60 -27.60 -11.68 -15.01
N LEU A 61 -26.91 -11.11 -16.01
CA LEU A 61 -27.29 -11.23 -17.40
C LEU A 61 -27.26 -12.69 -17.90
N MET A 62 -26.22 -13.44 -17.52
CA MET A 62 -26.09 -14.84 -17.89
C MET A 62 -27.18 -15.71 -17.23
N MET A 63 -27.57 -15.36 -15.99
CA MET A 63 -28.69 -16.02 -15.30
C MET A 63 -30.00 -15.82 -16.04
N GLU A 64 -30.28 -14.61 -16.52
CA GLU A 64 -31.48 -14.30 -17.32
C GLU A 64 -31.47 -15.09 -18.64
N LYS A 65 -30.33 -15.14 -19.33
CA LYS A 65 -30.16 -15.91 -20.55
C LYS A 65 -30.38 -17.40 -20.31
N PHE A 66 -29.87 -17.91 -19.22
CA PHE A 66 -30.05 -19.31 -18.84
C PHE A 66 -31.54 -19.64 -18.60
N ARG A 67 -32.24 -18.77 -17.87
CA ARG A 67 -33.67 -18.94 -17.58
C ARG A 67 -34.54 -18.93 -18.86
N SER A 68 -34.13 -18.16 -19.87
CA SER A 68 -34.82 -18.09 -21.17
C SER A 68 -34.32 -19.13 -22.19
N GLY A 69 -33.44 -20.05 -21.78
CA GLY A 69 -32.89 -21.09 -22.64
C GLY A 69 -31.84 -20.63 -23.64
N LYS A 70 -31.30 -19.41 -23.47
CA LYS A 70 -30.33 -18.79 -24.40
C LYS A 70 -28.86 -18.97 -23.95
N ALA A 71 -28.63 -19.59 -22.83
CA ALA A 71 -27.29 -19.88 -22.32
C ALA A 71 -27.21 -21.29 -21.75
N SER A 72 -26.04 -21.89 -21.85
CA SER A 72 -25.77 -23.22 -21.28
C SER A 72 -25.43 -23.13 -19.79
N VAL A 73 -25.53 -24.28 -19.11
CA VAL A 73 -25.08 -24.42 -17.70
C VAL A 73 -23.60 -24.10 -17.60
N MET A 74 -22.78 -24.47 -18.60
CA MET A 74 -21.35 -24.20 -18.61
C MET A 74 -21.05 -22.70 -18.67
N GLU A 75 -21.77 -21.96 -19.50
CA GLU A 75 -21.65 -20.50 -19.57
C GLU A 75 -22.05 -19.82 -18.27
N LEU A 76 -23.14 -20.29 -17.62
CA LEU A 76 -23.56 -19.80 -16.32
C LEU A 76 -22.52 -20.08 -15.23
N ASN A 77 -21.98 -21.31 -15.19
CA ASN A 77 -20.94 -21.67 -14.23
C ASN A 77 -19.66 -20.85 -14.40
N THR A 78 -19.29 -20.55 -15.64
CA THR A 78 -18.14 -19.70 -15.95
C THR A 78 -18.36 -18.28 -15.41
N ALA A 79 -19.53 -17.69 -15.64
CA ALA A 79 -19.89 -16.37 -15.14
C ALA A 79 -19.93 -16.33 -13.60
N GLN A 80 -20.40 -17.41 -12.97
CA GLN A 80 -20.40 -17.54 -11.51
C GLN A 80 -18.98 -17.58 -10.94
N SER A 81 -18.09 -18.38 -11.56
CA SER A 81 -16.69 -18.46 -11.15
C SER A 81 -15.97 -17.12 -11.31
N GLU A 82 -16.23 -16.40 -12.39
CA GLU A 82 -15.68 -15.06 -12.61
C GLU A 82 -16.15 -14.08 -11.54
N ASN A 83 -17.43 -14.14 -11.18
CA ASN A 83 -17.99 -13.31 -10.11
C ASN A 83 -17.35 -13.61 -8.75
N ASP A 84 -17.22 -14.88 -8.40
CA ASP A 84 -16.59 -15.32 -7.15
C ASP A 84 -15.12 -14.89 -7.08
N SER A 85 -14.40 -15.02 -8.17
CA SER A 85 -12.99 -14.59 -8.27
C SER A 85 -12.85 -13.08 -8.13
N ALA A 86 -13.75 -12.30 -8.73
CA ALA A 86 -13.73 -10.84 -8.64
C ALA A 86 -14.03 -10.36 -7.21
N VAL A 87 -14.97 -11.00 -6.52
CA VAL A 87 -15.28 -10.72 -5.10
C VAL A 87 -14.06 -11.03 -4.22
N GLN A 88 -13.43 -12.19 -4.44
CA GLN A 88 -12.25 -12.59 -3.67
C GLN A 88 -11.08 -11.63 -3.88
N LYS A 89 -10.87 -11.20 -5.11
CA LYS A 89 -9.81 -10.22 -5.42
C LYS A 89 -10.05 -8.89 -4.72
N TYR A 90 -11.29 -8.40 -4.72
CA TYR A 90 -11.63 -7.16 -4.02
C TYR A 90 -11.38 -7.30 -2.51
N ILE A 91 -11.79 -8.41 -1.89
CA ILE A 91 -11.54 -8.68 -0.47
C ILE A 91 -10.04 -8.68 -0.18
N ASN A 92 -9.24 -9.33 -1.01
CA ASN A 92 -7.78 -9.37 -0.85
C ASN A 92 -7.15 -7.98 -1.01
N ASP A 93 -7.61 -7.19 -1.97
CA ASP A 93 -7.11 -5.83 -2.21
C ASP A 93 -7.45 -4.90 -1.04
N VAL A 94 -8.66 -4.99 -0.48
CA VAL A 94 -9.07 -4.25 0.73
C VAL A 94 -8.24 -4.68 1.94
N SER A 95 -7.99 -5.98 2.11
CA SER A 95 -7.14 -6.50 3.18
C SER A 95 -5.72 -5.92 3.08
N ASN A 96 -5.15 -5.90 1.87
CA ASN A 96 -3.83 -5.32 1.62
C ASN A 96 -3.80 -3.81 1.85
N TYR A 97 -4.87 -3.10 1.49
CA TYR A 97 -5.03 -1.67 1.78
C TYR A 97 -4.88 -1.39 3.27
N TRP A 98 -5.56 -2.16 4.12
CA TRP A 98 -5.45 -2.00 5.58
C TRP A 98 -4.06 -2.34 6.11
N LYS A 99 -3.39 -3.34 5.55
CA LYS A 99 -1.99 -3.66 5.90
C LYS A 99 -1.05 -2.50 5.60
N TYR A 100 -1.16 -1.89 4.43
CA TYR A 100 -0.35 -0.73 4.06
C TYR A 100 -0.70 0.50 4.90
N TYR A 101 -1.97 0.69 5.21
CA TYR A 101 -2.41 1.75 6.11
C TYR A 101 -1.78 1.63 7.50
N TYR A 102 -1.83 0.44 8.10
CA TYR A 102 -1.22 0.22 9.41
C TYR A 102 0.30 0.34 9.39
N THR A 103 0.95 -0.10 8.33
CA THR A 103 2.40 0.09 8.14
C THR A 103 2.75 1.58 8.12
N LEU A 104 2.02 2.36 7.35
CA LEU A 104 2.20 3.82 7.27
C LEU A 104 1.97 4.49 8.64
N ARG A 105 0.93 4.06 9.35
CA ARG A 105 0.62 4.55 10.69
C ARG A 105 1.73 4.24 11.70
N GLN A 106 2.34 3.06 11.61
CA GLN A 106 3.49 2.71 12.47
C GLN A 106 4.68 3.65 12.23
N TYR A 107 4.99 3.98 10.99
CA TYR A 107 6.04 4.94 10.67
C TYR A 107 5.72 6.34 11.21
N THR A 108 4.49 6.78 11.11
CA THR A 108 4.02 8.07 11.64
C THR A 108 4.15 8.14 13.16
N LEU A 109 3.78 7.07 13.89
CA LEU A 109 3.94 6.99 15.35
C LEU A 109 5.41 6.98 15.75
N TYR A 110 6.26 6.27 15.01
CA TYR A 110 7.70 6.24 15.26
C TYR A 110 8.32 7.63 15.09
N ASP A 111 7.93 8.34 14.06
CA ASP A 111 8.34 9.71 13.79
C ASP A 111 7.92 10.67 14.92
N PHE A 112 6.68 10.57 15.37
CA PHE A 112 6.16 11.34 16.51
C PHE A 112 6.97 11.12 17.79
N ILE A 113 7.36 9.86 18.08
CA ILE A 113 8.18 9.50 19.24
C ILE A 113 9.58 10.12 19.14
N LYS A 114 10.15 10.16 17.94
CA LYS A 114 11.45 10.79 17.66
C LYS A 114 11.40 12.31 17.66
N GLY A 115 10.21 12.91 17.56
CA GLY A 115 10.04 14.37 17.49
C GLY A 115 10.45 14.97 16.15
N GLU A 116 10.46 14.18 15.08
CA GLU A 116 10.72 14.63 13.72
C GLU A 116 9.40 15.01 13.03
N ASP A 117 9.38 16.13 12.36
CA ASP A 117 8.20 16.70 11.71
C ASP A 117 8.10 16.21 10.27
N LEU A 118 7.58 15.00 10.09
CA LEU A 118 7.31 14.40 8.78
C LEU A 118 5.85 14.55 8.33
N ASP A 119 4.99 15.10 9.18
CA ASP A 119 3.53 15.14 8.98
C ASP A 119 3.10 15.89 7.71
N VAL A 120 3.81 16.95 7.34
CA VAL A 120 3.43 17.81 6.23
C VAL A 120 3.59 17.10 4.89
N ASP A 121 4.71 16.41 4.71
CA ASP A 121 5.03 15.73 3.45
C ASP A 121 4.17 14.50 3.20
N ILE A 122 3.80 13.77 4.25
CA ILE A 122 2.97 12.57 4.15
C ILE A 122 1.54 12.93 3.74
N ASN A 123 0.97 13.97 4.33
CA ASN A 123 -0.38 14.42 4.00
C ASN A 123 -0.48 14.90 2.55
N GLU A 124 0.49 15.65 2.08
CA GLU A 124 0.56 16.07 0.67
C GLU A 124 0.67 14.90 -0.30
N MET A 125 1.38 13.84 0.08
CA MET A 125 1.52 12.63 -0.74
C MET A 125 0.27 11.75 -0.77
N ILE A 126 -0.50 11.72 0.32
CA ILE A 126 -1.73 10.93 0.43
C ILE A 126 -2.89 11.57 -0.35
N GLU A 127 -2.94 12.90 -0.40
CA GLU A 127 -3.98 13.66 -1.12
C GLU A 127 -3.83 13.64 -2.64
N LYS A 128 -2.66 13.30 -3.14
CA LYS A 128 -2.40 13.16 -4.59
C LYS A 128 -2.68 11.76 -5.09
#